data_d33d71e5ef902d15a12ec89af2874a4e
#
_entry.id   d33d71e5ef902d15a12ec89af2874a4e
#
_cell.length_a   1.000
_cell.length_b   1.000
_cell.length_c   1.000
_cell.angle_alpha   90.00
_cell.angle_beta   90.00
_cell.angle_gamma   90.00
#
_symmetry.space_group_name_H-M   'P 1'
#
loop_
_entity.id
_entity.type
_entity.pdbx_description
1 polymer ?
#
loop_
_entity_poly.entity_id
_entity_poly.type
_entity_poly.pdbx_seq_one_letter_code
_entity_poly.pdbx_strand_id
1 'polypeptide(L)'
;MLKWCSRSIFLQVVLGLVLGIACGLSFPEVSLQLKPLGDGFIKLIKMLIGLIVFCVVVSGISGAGDLKKVGRIGLKSVIYFEILTTIALVIGLVFAFTSGIGSGANIHLDQLASAEASTLAERGQHIHGTAAFLMDLIPTSVIGAFADNNILQVLLFSVLFGSALNLVGEAASGISRLINELSHVIFRIMGMIVRLAPLGVFGAIAFTTSKYGLESLQHLGGLVALFYLTCIGFVLLILGTVMRLSGLRILPFIKYLREELTIVLGTASSDAVLPQIMRKLEHLGIGNSTVGLVIPTGYSFNLDGFSIYLTLAIVFIANATGTPLAMTDLLTILLVSLITSKGAHGIPGSALVILAATLTAIPAIPVVGLVLVLAVDWFMGIGRALTNLIGNCVATVAIGKWEGDIDMERANNVLAGKQGYSFAQRKGPVAHQQEF
;
A
#
# COMPACT_ATOMS: atom_id res chain seq x y z
N MET A 1 -12.64 -24.81 -18.18
CA MET A 1 -12.41 -24.24 -16.83
C MET A 1 -10.94 -24.26 -16.43
N LEU A 2 -10.18 -25.35 -16.54
CA LEU A 2 -8.76 -25.39 -16.11
C LEU A 2 -7.82 -24.37 -16.81
N LYS A 3 -7.99 -24.09 -18.10
CA LYS A 3 -7.17 -23.09 -18.83
C LYS A 3 -7.45 -21.64 -18.43
N TRP A 4 -8.54 -21.34 -17.75
CA TRP A 4 -8.90 -20.01 -17.28
C TRP A 4 -8.30 -19.76 -15.88
N CYS A 5 -8.27 -20.79 -15.03
CA CYS A 5 -7.60 -20.77 -13.73
C CYS A 5 -6.09 -20.46 -13.83
N SER A 6 -5.42 -20.93 -14.89
CA SER A 6 -3.98 -20.73 -15.07
C SER A 6 -3.56 -19.30 -15.43
N ARG A 7 -4.50 -18.41 -15.79
CA ARG A 7 -4.22 -17.04 -16.23
C ARG A 7 -4.38 -15.97 -15.16
N SER A 8 -5.08 -16.24 -14.05
CA SER A 8 -5.35 -15.25 -13.01
C SER A 8 -4.75 -15.69 -11.68
N ILE A 9 -3.75 -14.95 -11.18
CA ILE A 9 -3.17 -15.15 -9.83
C ILE A 9 -4.28 -15.06 -8.77
N PHE A 10 -5.27 -14.17 -8.94
CA PHE A 10 -6.43 -14.08 -8.07
C PHE A 10 -7.14 -15.43 -7.92
N LEU A 11 -7.50 -16.07 -9.04
CA LEU A 11 -8.19 -17.36 -8.98
C LEU A 11 -7.34 -18.46 -8.34
N GLN A 12 -6.02 -18.42 -8.57
CA GLN A 12 -5.08 -19.36 -7.95
C GLN A 12 -4.98 -19.14 -6.43
N VAL A 13 -4.97 -17.88 -5.96
CA VAL A 13 -4.95 -17.55 -4.52
C VAL A 13 -6.27 -17.97 -3.88
N VAL A 14 -7.42 -17.70 -4.51
CA VAL A 14 -8.74 -18.16 -4.03
C VAL A 14 -8.79 -19.68 -3.95
N LEU A 15 -8.28 -20.36 -4.97
CA LEU A 15 -8.19 -21.83 -4.98
C LEU A 15 -7.27 -22.32 -3.86
N GLY A 16 -6.11 -21.70 -3.67
CA GLY A 16 -5.19 -21.99 -2.58
C GLY A 16 -5.85 -21.82 -1.21
N LEU A 17 -6.63 -20.75 -1.02
CA LEU A 17 -7.39 -20.49 0.20
C LEU A 17 -8.43 -21.59 0.46
N VAL A 18 -9.29 -21.89 -0.54
CA VAL A 18 -10.34 -22.92 -0.42
C VAL A 18 -9.74 -24.30 -0.14
N LEU A 19 -8.69 -24.67 -0.90
CA LEU A 19 -7.98 -25.94 -0.70
C LEU A 19 -7.26 -25.96 0.67
N GLY A 20 -6.71 -24.85 1.12
CA GLY A 20 -6.10 -24.73 2.45
C GLY A 20 -7.10 -24.97 3.58
N ILE A 21 -8.29 -24.40 3.50
CA ILE A 21 -9.38 -24.65 4.44
C ILE A 21 -9.76 -26.12 4.43
N ALA A 22 -10.05 -26.67 3.23
CA ALA A 22 -10.45 -28.05 3.08
C ALA A 22 -9.38 -29.02 3.61
N CYS A 23 -8.11 -28.77 3.32
CA CYS A 23 -6.99 -29.57 3.81
C CYS A 23 -6.84 -29.46 5.34
N GLY A 24 -6.92 -28.23 5.90
CA GLY A 24 -6.83 -27.99 7.35
C GLY A 24 -7.90 -28.69 8.16
N LEU A 25 -9.13 -28.79 7.61
CA LEU A 25 -10.24 -29.47 8.25
C LEU A 25 -10.18 -31.01 8.08
N SER A 26 -9.76 -31.49 6.89
CA SER A 26 -9.80 -32.92 6.56
C SER A 26 -8.53 -33.68 6.98
N PHE A 27 -7.38 -33.02 6.98
CA PHE A 27 -6.07 -33.62 7.22
C PHE A 27 -5.23 -32.77 8.20
N PRO A 28 -5.62 -32.67 9.49
CA PRO A 28 -4.95 -31.78 10.44
C PRO A 28 -3.46 -32.04 10.59
N GLU A 29 -3.04 -33.29 10.71
CA GLU A 29 -1.62 -33.66 10.92
C GLU A 29 -0.74 -33.26 9.73
N VAL A 30 -1.21 -33.47 8.50
CA VAL A 30 -0.49 -33.06 7.28
C VAL A 30 -0.45 -31.54 7.18
N SER A 31 -1.55 -30.87 7.54
CA SER A 31 -1.68 -29.42 7.45
C SER A 31 -0.74 -28.70 8.42
N LEU A 32 -0.46 -29.27 9.59
CA LEU A 32 0.56 -28.73 10.50
C LEU A 32 1.96 -28.75 9.91
N GLN A 33 2.26 -29.68 9.02
CA GLN A 33 3.57 -29.77 8.33
C GLN A 33 3.70 -28.78 7.16
N LEU A 34 2.60 -28.14 6.72
CA LEU A 34 2.59 -27.18 5.61
C LEU A 34 3.03 -25.76 6.01
N LYS A 35 3.27 -25.51 7.30
CA LYS A 35 3.79 -24.23 7.81
C LYS A 35 5.00 -23.70 7.02
N PRO A 36 6.02 -24.50 6.63
CA PRO A 36 7.16 -23.99 5.89
C PRO A 36 6.83 -23.35 4.54
N LEU A 37 5.68 -23.64 3.92
CA LEU A 37 5.26 -23.00 2.67
C LEU A 37 4.92 -21.51 2.89
N GLY A 38 4.18 -21.22 3.97
CA GLY A 38 3.88 -19.85 4.36
C GLY A 38 5.13 -19.09 4.83
N ASP A 39 5.89 -19.69 5.73
CA ASP A 39 7.12 -19.11 6.29
C ASP A 39 8.16 -18.85 5.19
N GLY A 40 8.34 -19.79 4.25
CA GLY A 40 9.26 -19.67 3.13
C GLY A 40 8.88 -18.52 2.20
N PHE A 41 7.58 -18.35 1.91
CA PHE A 41 7.08 -17.23 1.12
C PHE A 41 7.39 -15.89 1.80
N ILE A 42 7.18 -15.79 3.12
CA ILE A 42 7.48 -14.58 3.89
C ILE A 42 8.99 -14.29 3.92
N LYS A 43 9.84 -15.31 4.08
CA LYS A 43 11.29 -15.14 4.03
C LYS A 43 11.77 -14.59 2.70
N LEU A 44 11.18 -15.05 1.59
CA LEU A 44 11.47 -14.52 0.25
C LEU A 44 11.07 -13.05 0.11
N ILE A 45 9.94 -12.65 0.68
CA ILE A 45 9.51 -11.24 0.71
C ILE A 45 10.51 -10.42 1.55
N LYS A 46 10.79 -10.84 2.77
CA LYS A 46 11.69 -10.12 3.71
C LYS A 46 13.05 -9.81 3.09
N MET A 47 13.60 -10.72 2.30
CA MET A 47 14.89 -10.56 1.62
C MET A 47 14.96 -9.30 0.74
N LEU A 48 13.83 -8.84 0.20
CA LEU A 48 13.78 -7.70 -0.72
C LEU A 48 13.36 -6.38 -0.06
N ILE A 49 12.87 -6.41 1.18
CA ILE A 49 12.25 -5.25 1.85
C ILE A 49 13.17 -4.03 1.83
N GLY A 50 14.39 -4.16 2.35
CA GLY A 50 15.34 -3.04 2.45
C GLY A 50 15.63 -2.39 1.10
N LEU A 51 15.88 -3.21 0.08
CA LEU A 51 16.16 -2.73 -1.28
C LEU A 51 14.95 -2.03 -1.91
N ILE A 52 13.74 -2.57 -1.71
CA ILE A 52 12.51 -1.96 -2.22
C ILE A 52 12.27 -0.60 -1.56
N VAL A 53 12.34 -0.53 -0.23
CA VAL A 53 12.17 0.72 0.51
C VAL A 53 13.17 1.77 0.03
N PHE A 54 14.44 1.41 -0.10
CA PHE A 54 15.47 2.32 -0.60
C PHE A 54 15.14 2.84 -2.00
N CYS A 55 14.95 1.95 -2.97
CA CYS A 55 14.72 2.35 -4.35
C CYS A 55 13.47 3.23 -4.51
N VAL A 56 12.39 2.86 -3.81
CA VAL A 56 11.11 3.56 -3.91
C VAL A 56 11.19 4.96 -3.30
N VAL A 57 11.72 5.06 -2.08
CA VAL A 57 11.83 6.37 -1.39
C VAL A 57 12.79 7.30 -2.14
N VAL A 58 13.94 6.79 -2.57
CA VAL A 58 14.91 7.60 -3.34
C VAL A 58 14.32 8.05 -4.67
N SER A 59 13.67 7.15 -5.43
CA SER A 59 13.03 7.52 -6.70
C SER A 59 11.90 8.54 -6.51
N GLY A 60 11.11 8.38 -5.46
CA GLY A 60 10.03 9.32 -5.12
C GLY A 60 10.54 10.73 -4.83
N ILE A 61 11.65 10.85 -4.10
CA ILE A 61 12.23 12.15 -3.73
C ILE A 61 13.03 12.76 -4.89
N SER A 62 13.86 11.97 -5.58
CA SER A 62 14.70 12.47 -6.68
C SER A 62 13.93 12.75 -7.98
N GLY A 63 12.80 12.06 -8.21
CA GLY A 63 11.97 12.18 -9.40
C GLY A 63 11.06 13.43 -9.44
N ALA A 64 11.14 14.31 -8.47
CA ALA A 64 10.28 15.50 -8.35
C ALA A 64 10.62 16.64 -9.35
N GLY A 65 11.24 16.37 -10.49
CA GLY A 65 11.38 17.24 -11.68
C GLY A 65 11.78 18.70 -11.44
N ASP A 66 11.57 19.58 -12.45
CA ASP A 66 11.87 21.01 -12.38
C ASP A 66 11.08 21.70 -11.24
N LEU A 67 11.77 21.91 -10.12
CA LEU A 67 11.24 22.42 -8.85
C LEU A 67 10.55 23.79 -8.98
N LYS A 68 10.88 24.60 -9.97
CA LYS A 68 10.26 25.92 -10.15
C LYS A 68 8.85 25.84 -10.76
N LYS A 69 8.63 24.94 -11.71
CA LYS A 69 7.32 24.70 -12.35
C LYS A 69 6.43 23.82 -11.48
N VAL A 70 7.06 22.87 -10.79
CA VAL A 70 6.43 21.90 -9.88
C VAL A 70 6.14 22.51 -8.52
N GLY A 71 6.89 23.55 -8.13
CA GLY A 71 6.95 24.04 -6.75
C GLY A 71 5.60 24.31 -6.09
N ARG A 72 4.71 25.07 -6.73
CA ARG A 72 3.44 25.45 -6.11
C ARG A 72 2.42 24.30 -6.17
N ILE A 73 2.23 23.67 -7.32
CA ILE A 73 1.32 22.53 -7.48
C ILE A 73 1.84 21.36 -6.64
N GLY A 74 3.17 21.09 -6.72
CA GLY A 74 3.79 20.02 -5.96
C GLY A 74 3.68 20.21 -4.45
N LEU A 75 3.94 21.41 -3.92
CA LEU A 75 3.79 21.71 -2.49
C LEU A 75 2.35 21.51 -2.02
N LYS A 76 1.37 22.02 -2.79
CA LYS A 76 -0.05 21.82 -2.47
C LYS A 76 -0.45 20.35 -2.53
N SER A 77 0.10 19.60 -3.51
CA SER A 77 -0.13 18.16 -3.62
C SER A 77 0.41 17.41 -2.41
N VAL A 78 1.65 17.70 -2.01
CA VAL A 78 2.27 17.07 -0.83
C VAL A 78 1.46 17.37 0.44
N ILE A 79 1.08 18.63 0.67
CA ILE A 79 0.27 19.02 1.83
C ILE A 79 -1.07 18.27 1.82
N TYR A 80 -1.75 18.24 0.68
CA TYR A 80 -3.01 17.51 0.52
C TYR A 80 -2.83 16.02 0.83
N PHE A 81 -1.82 15.39 0.24
CA PHE A 81 -1.54 13.96 0.42
C PHE A 81 -1.24 13.63 1.88
N GLU A 82 -0.44 14.45 2.57
CA GLU A 82 -0.15 14.24 3.99
C GLU A 82 -1.39 14.33 4.87
N ILE A 83 -2.26 15.31 4.60
CA ILE A 83 -3.52 15.48 5.34
C ILE A 83 -4.41 14.25 5.13
N LEU A 84 -4.65 13.83 3.88
CA LEU A 84 -5.54 12.71 3.58
C LEU A 84 -4.96 11.38 4.06
N THR A 85 -3.66 11.14 3.88
CA THR A 85 -2.97 9.96 4.42
C THR A 85 -3.09 9.88 5.93
N THR A 86 -2.88 11.00 6.64
CA THR A 86 -3.03 11.05 8.09
C THR A 86 -4.45 10.73 8.53
N ILE A 87 -5.45 11.32 7.87
CA ILE A 87 -6.87 11.02 8.13
C ILE A 87 -7.16 9.54 7.87
N ALA A 88 -6.65 8.97 6.78
CA ALA A 88 -6.84 7.56 6.43
C ALA A 88 -6.22 6.63 7.48
N LEU A 89 -5.00 6.90 7.93
CA LEU A 89 -4.32 6.16 9.01
C LEU A 89 -5.10 6.23 10.32
N VAL A 90 -5.54 7.43 10.71
CA VAL A 90 -6.34 7.63 11.94
C VAL A 90 -7.67 6.89 11.86
N ILE A 91 -8.38 6.98 10.74
CA ILE A 91 -9.65 6.28 10.54
C ILE A 91 -9.43 4.76 10.63
N GLY A 92 -8.43 4.22 9.93
CA GLY A 92 -8.11 2.81 10.02
C GLY A 92 -7.78 2.36 11.45
N LEU A 93 -6.99 3.16 12.18
CA LEU A 93 -6.63 2.90 13.57
C LEU A 93 -7.85 2.91 14.50
N VAL A 94 -8.71 3.94 14.38
CA VAL A 94 -9.92 4.09 15.20
C VAL A 94 -10.88 2.93 14.95
N PHE A 95 -11.14 2.57 13.69
CA PHE A 95 -12.02 1.45 13.37
C PHE A 95 -11.45 0.11 13.82
N ALA A 96 -10.13 -0.10 13.69
CA ALA A 96 -9.49 -1.31 14.19
C ALA A 96 -9.59 -1.43 15.71
N PHE A 97 -9.30 -0.34 16.42
CA PHE A 97 -9.32 -0.32 17.87
C PHE A 97 -10.75 -0.48 18.43
N THR A 98 -11.73 0.27 17.88
CA THR A 98 -13.11 0.26 18.37
C THR A 98 -13.85 -1.04 18.03
N SER A 99 -13.52 -1.69 16.94
CA SER A 99 -14.12 -2.98 16.56
C SER A 99 -13.57 -4.16 17.35
N GLY A 100 -12.40 -4.02 17.99
CA GLY A 100 -11.71 -5.12 18.64
C GLY A 100 -11.35 -6.26 17.67
N ILE A 101 -11.17 -5.94 16.37
CA ILE A 101 -10.89 -6.96 15.35
C ILE A 101 -9.65 -7.78 15.71
N GLY A 102 -9.74 -9.11 15.60
CA GLY A 102 -8.67 -10.03 15.98
C GLY A 102 -8.70 -10.47 17.46
N SER A 103 -9.47 -9.78 18.33
CA SER A 103 -9.61 -10.19 19.74
C SER A 103 -10.27 -11.56 19.84
N GLY A 104 -9.74 -12.41 20.73
CA GLY A 104 -10.25 -13.78 20.93
C GLY A 104 -9.66 -14.82 19.98
N ALA A 105 -8.89 -14.44 18.97
CA ALA A 105 -8.18 -15.41 18.14
C ALA A 105 -7.09 -16.16 18.92
N ASN A 106 -6.59 -15.60 20.04
CA ASN A 106 -5.64 -16.16 21.00
C ASN A 106 -4.55 -17.03 20.35
N ILE A 107 -3.92 -16.49 19.34
CA ILE A 107 -2.85 -17.18 18.62
C ILE A 107 -1.59 -17.10 19.46
N HIS A 108 -1.29 -18.17 20.19
CA HIS A 108 -0.12 -18.24 21.05
C HIS A 108 1.17 -18.20 20.23
N LEU A 109 1.99 -17.17 20.47
CA LEU A 109 3.28 -16.95 19.84
C LEU A 109 4.28 -18.09 20.07
N ASP A 110 4.17 -18.77 21.23
CA ASP A 110 5.07 -19.88 21.62
C ASP A 110 5.05 -21.03 20.62
N GLN A 111 3.99 -21.12 19.83
CA GLN A 111 3.83 -22.16 18.82
C GLN A 111 4.11 -21.68 17.39
N LEU A 112 4.23 -20.36 17.17
CA LEU A 112 4.72 -19.72 15.94
C LEU A 112 6.22 -19.40 16.06
N ALA A 113 6.77 -19.48 17.30
CA ALA A 113 8.15 -19.15 17.62
C ALA A 113 9.13 -20.14 16.96
N SER A 114 9.58 -19.73 15.79
CA SER A 114 10.87 -20.14 15.27
C SER A 114 11.96 -19.28 15.93
N ALA A 115 13.24 -19.68 15.81
CA ALA A 115 14.41 -19.00 16.38
C ALA A 115 14.48 -17.45 16.10
N GLU A 116 13.63 -16.93 15.25
CA GLU A 116 13.51 -15.50 14.92
C GLU A 116 12.81 -14.67 16.03
N ALA A 117 11.89 -15.29 16.81
CA ALA A 117 11.19 -14.58 17.88
C ALA A 117 12.12 -14.29 19.07
N SER A 118 13.07 -15.16 19.37
CA SER A 118 14.06 -14.95 20.44
C SER A 118 15.01 -13.81 20.09
N THR A 119 15.48 -13.73 18.86
CA THR A 119 16.35 -12.64 18.38
C THR A 119 15.63 -11.28 18.34
N LEU A 120 14.31 -11.27 18.09
CA LEU A 120 13.50 -10.05 18.10
C LEU A 120 13.17 -9.60 19.53
N ALA A 121 12.93 -10.53 20.46
CA ALA A 121 12.73 -10.23 21.86
C ALA A 121 14.01 -9.65 22.50
N GLU A 122 15.19 -10.17 22.16
CA GLU A 122 16.48 -9.61 22.61
C GLU A 122 16.73 -8.20 22.08
N ARG A 123 16.39 -7.94 20.81
CA ARG A 123 16.49 -6.58 20.22
C ARG A 123 15.52 -5.58 20.84
N GLY A 124 14.30 -6.00 21.20
CA GLY A 124 13.29 -5.16 21.87
C GLY A 124 13.69 -4.74 23.29
N GLN A 125 14.49 -5.55 24.00
CA GLN A 125 14.94 -5.23 25.37
C GLN A 125 16.01 -4.12 25.43
N HIS A 126 16.64 -3.77 24.31
CA HIS A 126 17.67 -2.73 24.26
C HIS A 126 17.12 -1.30 24.03
N ILE A 127 15.82 -1.14 23.82
CA ILE A 127 15.24 0.21 23.61
C ILE A 127 14.80 0.80 24.96
N HIS A 128 15.73 1.35 25.69
CA HIS A 128 15.47 2.09 26.94
C HIS A 128 15.38 3.60 26.67
N GLY A 129 14.15 4.12 26.47
CA GLY A 129 13.86 5.56 26.42
C GLY A 129 13.86 6.19 25.01
N THR A 130 13.13 7.29 24.85
CA THR A 130 12.93 8.01 23.58
C THR A 130 14.26 8.47 22.94
N ALA A 131 15.24 8.87 23.76
CA ALA A 131 16.55 9.29 23.28
C ALA A 131 17.34 8.12 22.68
N ALA A 132 17.31 6.94 23.31
CA ALA A 132 17.95 5.73 22.80
C ALA A 132 17.30 5.29 21.47
N PHE A 133 15.97 5.35 21.37
CA PHE A 133 15.25 5.05 20.12
C PHE A 133 15.67 6.00 18.98
N LEU A 134 15.77 7.31 19.24
CA LEU A 134 16.21 8.29 18.23
C LEU A 134 17.68 8.07 17.82
N MET A 135 18.54 7.69 18.76
CA MET A 135 19.93 7.34 18.45
C MET A 135 20.04 6.03 17.65
N ASP A 136 19.19 5.06 17.96
CA ASP A 136 19.17 3.76 17.24
C ASP A 136 18.62 3.88 15.81
N LEU A 137 17.92 4.99 15.50
CA LEU A 137 17.50 5.33 14.15
C LEU A 137 18.69 5.60 13.20
N ILE A 138 19.82 6.06 13.78
CA ILE A 138 21.02 6.40 13.02
C ILE A 138 21.90 5.15 12.93
N PRO A 139 22.11 4.54 11.74
CA PRO A 139 22.93 3.34 11.61
C PRO A 139 24.39 3.64 11.85
N THR A 140 25.10 2.71 12.46
CA THR A 140 26.58 2.74 12.55
C THR A 140 27.24 2.57 11.18
N SER A 141 26.54 1.92 10.25
CA SER A 141 26.98 1.71 8.87
C SER A 141 25.75 1.57 7.95
N VAL A 142 25.81 2.22 6.80
CA VAL A 142 24.76 2.09 5.77
C VAL A 142 24.61 0.63 5.35
N ILE A 143 25.72 -0.04 5.06
CA ILE A 143 25.71 -1.45 4.65
C ILE A 143 25.15 -2.34 5.77
N GLY A 144 25.49 -2.06 7.03
CA GLY A 144 24.93 -2.76 8.20
C GLY A 144 23.41 -2.64 8.26
N ALA A 145 22.84 -1.45 8.02
CA ALA A 145 21.40 -1.24 8.00
C ALA A 145 20.68 -2.16 6.98
N PHE A 146 21.26 -2.34 5.79
CA PHE A 146 20.74 -3.26 4.78
C PHE A 146 20.97 -4.73 5.15
N ALA A 147 22.15 -5.09 5.65
CA ALA A 147 22.50 -6.47 6.02
C ALA A 147 21.64 -6.97 7.18
N ASP A 148 21.41 -6.12 8.18
CA ASP A 148 20.57 -6.42 9.34
C ASP A 148 19.07 -6.27 9.04
N ASN A 149 18.74 -5.81 7.82
CA ASN A 149 17.37 -5.53 7.39
C ASN A 149 16.63 -4.57 8.35
N ASN A 150 17.37 -3.58 8.89
CA ASN A 150 16.80 -2.56 9.78
C ASN A 150 16.12 -1.47 8.96
N ILE A 151 14.81 -1.61 8.82
CA ILE A 151 14.03 -0.82 7.87
C ILE A 151 14.00 0.67 8.23
N LEU A 152 13.98 1.03 9.52
CA LEU A 152 14.01 2.43 9.93
C LEU A 152 15.32 3.11 9.56
N GLN A 153 16.44 2.42 9.76
CA GLN A 153 17.76 2.91 9.38
C GLN A 153 17.89 3.03 7.85
N VAL A 154 17.41 2.00 7.11
CA VAL A 154 17.34 2.05 5.64
C VAL A 154 16.46 3.21 5.17
N LEU A 155 15.32 3.45 5.81
CA LEU A 155 14.41 4.56 5.48
C LEU A 155 15.09 5.92 5.70
N LEU A 156 15.73 6.12 6.88
CA LEU A 156 16.46 7.35 7.16
C LEU A 156 17.52 7.63 6.09
N PHE A 157 18.34 6.61 5.79
CA PHE A 157 19.36 6.74 4.74
C PHE A 157 18.73 7.05 3.37
N SER A 158 17.61 6.40 3.03
CA SER A 158 16.92 6.62 1.74
C SER A 158 16.41 8.06 1.59
N VAL A 159 15.87 8.64 2.67
CA VAL A 159 15.42 10.03 2.69
C VAL A 159 16.61 10.99 2.50
N LEU A 160 17.69 10.77 3.23
CA LEU A 160 18.91 11.59 3.10
C LEU A 160 19.52 11.46 1.70
N PHE A 161 19.62 10.25 1.18
CA PHE A 161 20.21 9.97 -0.13
C PHE A 161 19.36 10.59 -1.27
N GLY A 162 18.04 10.40 -1.24
CA GLY A 162 17.12 10.99 -2.22
C GLY A 162 17.13 12.52 -2.19
N SER A 163 17.22 13.11 -1.00
CA SER A 163 17.36 14.56 -0.83
C SER A 163 18.70 15.07 -1.38
N ALA A 164 19.79 14.36 -1.11
CA ALA A 164 21.12 14.69 -1.65
C ALA A 164 21.14 14.61 -3.18
N LEU A 165 20.53 13.58 -3.79
CA LEU A 165 20.41 13.47 -5.25
C LEU A 165 19.67 14.67 -5.85
N ASN A 166 18.60 15.12 -5.21
CA ASN A 166 17.83 16.27 -5.66
C ASN A 166 18.67 17.56 -5.58
N LEU A 167 19.44 17.74 -4.49
CA LEU A 167 20.34 18.91 -4.31
C LEU A 167 21.50 18.92 -5.30
N VAL A 168 22.06 17.76 -5.64
CA VAL A 168 23.13 17.64 -6.66
C VAL A 168 22.59 17.92 -8.08
N GLY A 169 21.29 17.64 -8.31
CA GLY A 169 20.61 17.95 -9.57
C GLY A 169 21.08 17.11 -10.76
N GLU A 170 21.27 17.76 -11.91
CA GLU A 170 21.56 17.08 -13.18
C GLU A 170 22.82 16.22 -13.15
N ALA A 171 23.84 16.61 -12.39
CA ALA A 171 25.09 15.83 -12.26
C ALA A 171 24.84 14.43 -11.64
N ALA A 172 23.78 14.26 -10.87
CA ALA A 172 23.39 12.99 -10.26
C ALA A 172 22.32 12.21 -11.07
N SER A 173 21.94 12.69 -12.25
CA SER A 173 20.88 12.08 -13.08
C SER A 173 21.17 10.62 -13.43
N GLY A 174 22.43 10.26 -13.63
CA GLY A 174 22.87 8.87 -13.87
C GLY A 174 22.57 7.94 -12.69
N ILE A 175 22.77 8.42 -11.46
CA ILE A 175 22.49 7.65 -10.24
C ILE A 175 20.98 7.49 -10.06
N SER A 176 20.21 8.56 -10.23
CA SER A 176 18.74 8.52 -10.15
C SER A 176 18.15 7.53 -11.15
N ARG A 177 18.69 7.54 -12.38
CA ARG A 177 18.30 6.61 -13.45
C ARG A 177 18.65 5.16 -13.08
N LEU A 178 19.86 4.91 -12.56
CA LEU A 178 20.30 3.59 -12.13
C LEU A 178 19.39 3.03 -11.04
N ILE A 179 19.01 3.85 -10.05
CA ILE A 179 18.12 3.44 -8.96
C ILE A 179 16.72 3.12 -9.49
N ASN A 180 16.22 3.89 -10.46
CA ASN A 180 14.94 3.59 -11.12
C ASN A 180 15.01 2.27 -11.89
N GLU A 181 16.07 2.02 -12.64
CA GLU A 181 16.26 0.77 -13.38
C GLU A 181 16.40 -0.43 -12.40
N LEU A 182 17.16 -0.24 -11.32
CA LEU A 182 17.29 -1.24 -10.23
C LEU A 182 15.93 -1.54 -9.59
N SER A 183 15.13 -0.52 -9.33
CA SER A 183 13.76 -0.68 -8.81
C SER A 183 12.94 -1.61 -9.71
N HIS A 184 12.97 -1.42 -11.04
CA HIS A 184 12.26 -2.30 -11.98
C HIS A 184 12.72 -3.77 -11.89
N VAL A 185 14.03 -4.00 -11.74
CA VAL A 185 14.60 -5.35 -11.57
C VAL A 185 14.10 -5.99 -10.27
N ILE A 186 14.17 -5.24 -9.16
CA ILE A 186 13.75 -5.74 -7.83
C ILE A 186 12.24 -6.04 -7.82
N PHE A 187 11.41 -5.16 -8.40
CA PHE A 187 9.98 -5.44 -8.54
C PHE A 187 9.70 -6.62 -9.48
N ARG A 188 10.55 -6.88 -10.46
CA ARG A 188 10.43 -8.09 -11.29
C ARG A 188 10.71 -9.34 -10.47
N ILE A 189 11.72 -9.32 -9.61
CA ILE A 189 12.00 -10.42 -8.66
C ILE A 189 10.81 -10.59 -7.72
N MET A 190 10.27 -9.49 -7.16
CA MET A 190 9.06 -9.53 -6.33
C MET A 190 7.89 -10.15 -7.08
N GLY A 191 7.69 -9.80 -8.35
CA GLY A 191 6.66 -10.41 -9.20
C GLY A 191 6.85 -11.92 -9.41
N MET A 192 8.08 -12.43 -9.41
CA MET A 192 8.34 -13.89 -9.42
C MET A 192 7.99 -14.53 -8.08
N ILE A 193 8.35 -13.88 -6.97
CA ILE A 193 8.02 -14.35 -5.61
C ILE A 193 6.50 -14.37 -5.41
N VAL A 194 5.78 -13.33 -5.85
CA VAL A 194 4.31 -13.24 -5.71
C VAL A 194 3.59 -14.37 -6.46
N ARG A 195 4.18 -14.96 -7.50
CA ARG A 195 3.61 -16.15 -8.17
C ARG A 195 3.58 -17.38 -7.25
N LEU A 196 4.39 -17.39 -6.19
CA LEU A 196 4.35 -18.43 -5.16
C LEU A 196 3.27 -18.17 -4.10
N ALA A 197 2.62 -16.99 -4.12
CA ALA A 197 1.60 -16.62 -3.15
C ALA A 197 0.46 -17.66 -3.01
N PRO A 198 -0.05 -18.31 -4.10
CA PRO A 198 -1.06 -19.36 -3.95
C PRO A 198 -0.59 -20.53 -3.08
N LEU A 199 0.68 -20.93 -3.19
CA LEU A 199 1.29 -21.98 -2.36
C LEU A 199 1.50 -21.51 -0.92
N GLY A 200 2.00 -20.28 -0.75
CA GLY A 200 2.15 -19.67 0.57
C GLY A 200 0.83 -19.54 1.32
N VAL A 201 -0.22 -19.06 0.62
CA VAL A 201 -1.58 -18.94 1.17
C VAL A 201 -2.17 -20.31 1.50
N PHE A 202 -2.05 -21.28 0.59
CA PHE A 202 -2.49 -22.66 0.86
C PHE A 202 -1.87 -23.22 2.14
N GLY A 203 -0.54 -23.14 2.27
CA GLY A 203 0.17 -23.65 3.44
C GLY A 203 -0.17 -22.89 4.73
N ALA A 204 -0.22 -21.56 4.67
CA ALA A 204 -0.56 -20.72 5.82
C ALA A 204 -2.00 -20.99 6.30
N ILE A 205 -2.97 -21.05 5.39
CA ILE A 205 -4.39 -21.30 5.73
C ILE A 205 -4.62 -22.74 6.19
N ALA A 206 -4.00 -23.74 5.54
CA ALA A 206 -4.10 -25.12 5.99
C ALA A 206 -3.59 -25.27 7.43
N PHE A 207 -2.41 -24.72 7.72
CA PHE A 207 -1.83 -24.70 9.05
C PHE A 207 -2.74 -23.96 10.06
N THR A 208 -3.20 -22.75 9.73
CA THR A 208 -4.02 -21.93 10.61
C THR A 208 -5.38 -22.59 10.90
N THR A 209 -6.03 -23.13 9.86
CA THR A 209 -7.32 -23.83 9.99
C THR A 209 -7.19 -25.08 10.87
N SER A 210 -6.10 -25.86 10.65
CA SER A 210 -5.86 -27.06 11.44
C SER A 210 -5.57 -26.74 12.90
N LYS A 211 -4.78 -25.68 13.16
CA LYS A 211 -4.32 -25.34 14.49
C LYS A 211 -5.37 -24.59 15.32
N TYR A 212 -6.10 -23.65 14.69
CA TYR A 212 -7.01 -22.72 15.36
C TYR A 212 -8.48 -22.95 15.02
N GLY A 213 -8.78 -23.80 14.03
CA GLY A 213 -10.13 -24.12 13.60
C GLY A 213 -10.81 -23.03 12.77
N LEU A 214 -12.13 -23.17 12.60
CA LEU A 214 -12.95 -22.23 11.79
C LEU A 214 -13.09 -20.84 12.39
N GLU A 215 -12.90 -20.71 13.71
CA GLU A 215 -13.00 -19.43 14.41
C GLU A 215 -11.98 -18.41 13.91
N SER A 216 -10.75 -18.86 13.62
CA SER A 216 -9.71 -18.00 13.01
C SER A 216 -10.11 -17.45 11.65
N LEU A 217 -10.85 -18.23 10.84
CA LEU A 217 -11.34 -17.78 9.54
C LEU A 217 -12.46 -16.76 9.65
N GLN A 218 -13.28 -16.81 10.71
CA GLN A 218 -14.28 -15.77 10.97
C GLN A 218 -13.59 -14.44 11.28
N HIS A 219 -12.49 -14.45 12.04
CA HIS A 219 -11.72 -13.23 12.32
C HIS A 219 -11.07 -12.66 11.06
N LEU A 220 -10.55 -13.49 10.17
CA LEU A 220 -9.99 -13.02 8.88
C LEU A 220 -11.05 -12.40 7.95
N GLY A 221 -12.21 -13.02 7.85
CA GLY A 221 -13.35 -12.49 7.09
C GLY A 221 -13.85 -11.16 7.66
N GLY A 222 -13.85 -11.04 8.99
CA GLY A 222 -14.16 -9.82 9.70
C GLY A 222 -13.18 -8.69 9.36
N LEU A 223 -11.89 -8.98 9.27
CA LEU A 223 -10.87 -7.99 8.85
C LEU A 223 -11.14 -7.47 7.43
N VAL A 224 -11.41 -8.36 6.48
CA VAL A 224 -11.73 -7.97 5.10
C VAL A 224 -12.99 -7.11 5.05
N ALA A 225 -14.06 -7.54 5.74
CA ALA A 225 -15.32 -6.80 5.78
C ALA A 225 -15.14 -5.41 6.42
N LEU A 226 -14.45 -5.33 7.55
CA LEU A 226 -14.14 -4.06 8.23
C LEU A 226 -13.31 -3.15 7.32
N PHE A 227 -12.31 -3.70 6.64
CA PHE A 227 -11.47 -2.94 5.71
C PHE A 227 -12.30 -2.32 4.57
N TYR A 228 -13.14 -3.11 3.89
CA TYR A 228 -13.98 -2.59 2.82
C TYR A 228 -15.00 -1.57 3.33
N LEU A 229 -15.60 -1.81 4.49
CA LEU A 229 -16.52 -0.86 5.12
C LEU A 229 -15.81 0.48 5.41
N THR A 230 -14.60 0.41 5.96
CA THR A 230 -13.78 1.58 6.24
C THR A 230 -13.40 2.33 4.97
N CYS A 231 -12.98 1.61 3.90
CA CYS A 231 -12.66 2.22 2.60
C CYS A 231 -13.89 2.88 1.97
N ILE A 232 -15.04 2.23 1.98
CA ILE A 232 -16.29 2.80 1.45
C ILE A 232 -16.68 4.05 2.25
N GLY A 233 -16.60 3.97 3.58
CA GLY A 233 -16.85 5.12 4.46
C GLY A 233 -15.89 6.27 4.17
N PHE A 234 -14.60 6.01 4.01
CA PHE A 234 -13.59 7.00 3.66
C PHE A 234 -13.90 7.67 2.30
N VAL A 235 -14.20 6.88 1.26
CA VAL A 235 -14.53 7.39 -0.07
C VAL A 235 -15.79 8.24 -0.05
N LEU A 236 -16.85 7.81 0.65
CA LEU A 236 -18.13 8.53 0.64
C LEU A 236 -18.11 9.75 1.55
N LEU A 237 -17.51 9.66 2.74
CA LEU A 237 -17.54 10.74 3.73
C LEU A 237 -16.36 11.70 3.53
N ILE A 238 -15.12 11.22 3.52
CA ILE A 238 -13.95 12.10 3.45
C ILE A 238 -13.75 12.61 2.03
N LEU A 239 -13.54 11.70 1.06
CA LEU A 239 -13.36 12.11 -0.34
C LEU A 239 -14.64 12.76 -0.90
N GLY A 240 -15.82 12.32 -0.46
CA GLY A 240 -17.09 12.95 -0.79
C GLY A 240 -17.19 14.41 -0.31
N THR A 241 -16.67 14.69 0.89
CA THR A 241 -16.59 16.07 1.43
C THR A 241 -15.60 16.91 0.62
N VAL A 242 -14.43 16.37 0.31
CA VAL A 242 -13.44 17.06 -0.54
C VAL A 242 -14.03 17.39 -1.92
N MET A 243 -14.72 16.45 -2.54
CA MET A 243 -15.40 16.70 -3.82
C MET A 243 -16.49 17.78 -3.73
N ARG A 244 -17.28 17.80 -2.65
CA ARG A 244 -18.28 18.84 -2.41
C ARG A 244 -17.65 20.23 -2.24
N LEU A 245 -16.56 20.31 -1.47
CA LEU A 245 -15.79 21.56 -1.30
C LEU A 245 -15.19 22.03 -2.63
N SER A 246 -14.84 21.09 -3.51
CA SER A 246 -14.37 21.37 -4.87
C SER A 246 -15.52 21.76 -5.84
N GLY A 247 -16.78 21.67 -5.42
CA GLY A 247 -17.95 22.03 -6.24
C GLY A 247 -18.49 20.89 -7.10
N LEU A 248 -18.06 19.65 -6.89
CA LEU A 248 -18.49 18.45 -7.60
C LEU A 248 -19.09 17.41 -6.65
N ARG A 249 -19.70 16.34 -7.20
CA ARG A 249 -20.28 15.24 -6.41
C ARG A 249 -19.52 13.95 -6.64
N ILE A 250 -19.25 13.21 -5.56
CA ILE A 250 -18.43 11.97 -5.62
C ILE A 250 -19.11 10.86 -6.41
N LEU A 251 -20.41 10.62 -6.25
CA LEU A 251 -21.11 9.51 -6.92
C LEU A 251 -21.14 9.64 -8.45
N PRO A 252 -21.50 10.80 -9.07
CA PRO A 252 -21.35 11.01 -10.51
C PRO A 252 -19.91 10.86 -10.98
N PHE A 253 -18.92 11.25 -10.15
CA PHE A 253 -17.50 11.12 -10.47
C PHE A 253 -17.07 9.65 -10.48
N ILE A 254 -17.44 8.84 -9.49
CA ILE A 254 -17.20 7.39 -9.48
C ILE A 254 -17.86 6.73 -10.70
N LYS A 255 -19.10 7.11 -11.02
CA LYS A 255 -19.80 6.61 -12.22
C LYS A 255 -19.04 6.97 -13.51
N TYR A 256 -18.42 8.13 -13.57
CA TYR A 256 -17.62 8.57 -14.70
C TYR A 256 -16.34 7.71 -14.84
N LEU A 257 -15.73 7.28 -13.73
CA LEU A 257 -14.52 6.45 -13.69
C LEU A 257 -14.80 4.94 -13.76
N ARG A 258 -16.05 4.50 -13.89
CA ARG A 258 -16.47 3.09 -13.75
C ARG A 258 -15.66 2.09 -14.60
N GLU A 259 -15.26 2.48 -15.82
CA GLU A 259 -14.54 1.58 -16.72
C GLU A 259 -13.15 1.28 -16.18
N GLU A 260 -12.43 2.29 -15.73
CA GLU A 260 -11.11 2.17 -15.14
C GLU A 260 -11.18 1.42 -13.81
N LEU A 261 -12.17 1.74 -12.98
CA LEU A 261 -12.40 1.01 -11.72
C LEU A 261 -12.68 -0.47 -11.96
N THR A 262 -13.41 -0.83 -13.03
CA THR A 262 -13.63 -2.24 -13.39
C THR A 262 -12.33 -2.94 -13.81
N ILE A 263 -11.44 -2.26 -14.52
CA ILE A 263 -10.13 -2.81 -14.89
C ILE A 263 -9.29 -3.03 -13.63
N VAL A 264 -9.28 -2.06 -12.70
CA VAL A 264 -8.55 -2.18 -11.42
C VAL A 264 -9.11 -3.30 -10.56
N LEU A 265 -10.44 -3.47 -10.51
CA LEU A 265 -11.08 -4.56 -9.80
C LEU A 265 -10.62 -5.94 -10.33
N GLY A 266 -10.46 -6.07 -11.65
CA GLY A 266 -9.99 -7.31 -12.27
C GLY A 266 -8.49 -7.56 -12.16
N THR A 267 -7.67 -6.49 -12.09
CA THR A 267 -6.20 -6.57 -12.08
C THR A 267 -5.59 -6.41 -10.69
N ALA A 268 -6.35 -5.92 -9.72
CA ALA A 268 -5.88 -5.47 -8.41
C ALA A 268 -4.70 -4.47 -8.50
N SER A 269 -4.61 -3.72 -9.61
CA SER A 269 -3.54 -2.76 -9.86
C SER A 269 -4.07 -1.50 -10.51
N SER A 270 -3.80 -0.36 -9.88
CA SER A 270 -4.13 0.97 -10.42
C SER A 270 -3.21 1.40 -11.56
N ASP A 271 -2.00 0.85 -11.65
CA ASP A 271 -1.01 1.20 -12.68
C ASP A 271 -1.51 0.87 -14.10
N ALA A 272 -2.32 -0.20 -14.21
CA ALA A 272 -2.89 -0.63 -15.49
C ALA A 272 -3.75 0.44 -16.18
N VAL A 273 -4.31 1.38 -15.42
CA VAL A 273 -5.24 2.42 -15.93
C VAL A 273 -4.66 3.84 -15.88
N LEU A 274 -3.43 4.01 -15.41
CA LEU A 274 -2.78 5.33 -15.24
C LEU A 274 -2.92 6.26 -16.46
N PRO A 275 -2.56 5.86 -17.70
CA PRO A 275 -2.68 6.75 -18.85
C PRO A 275 -4.14 7.07 -19.21
N GLN A 276 -5.07 6.15 -18.92
CA GLN A 276 -6.50 6.36 -19.20
C GLN A 276 -7.10 7.36 -18.24
N ILE A 277 -6.77 7.25 -16.97
CA ILE A 277 -7.20 8.18 -15.90
C ILE A 277 -6.70 9.59 -16.20
N MET A 278 -5.44 9.77 -16.59
CA MET A 278 -4.89 11.09 -16.93
C MET A 278 -5.74 11.75 -18.04
N ARG A 279 -5.97 11.05 -19.15
CA ARG A 279 -6.80 11.57 -20.25
C ARG A 279 -8.23 11.88 -19.85
N LYS A 280 -8.80 11.04 -18.95
CA LYS A 280 -10.16 11.24 -18.45
C LYS A 280 -10.27 12.50 -17.59
N LEU A 281 -9.27 12.77 -16.77
CA LEU A 281 -9.22 13.98 -15.94
C LEU A 281 -8.98 15.24 -16.79
N GLU A 282 -8.17 15.16 -17.83
CA GLU A 282 -8.04 16.22 -18.84
C GLU A 282 -9.36 16.47 -19.58
N HIS A 283 -10.05 15.39 -19.98
CA HIS A 283 -11.38 15.50 -20.59
C HIS A 283 -12.40 16.11 -19.63
N LEU A 284 -12.29 15.87 -18.34
CA LEU A 284 -13.13 16.49 -17.31
C LEU A 284 -12.93 18.02 -17.24
N GLY A 285 -11.83 18.54 -17.79
CA GLY A 285 -11.54 19.97 -17.83
C GLY A 285 -10.41 20.41 -16.88
N ILE A 286 -9.61 19.47 -16.37
CA ILE A 286 -8.43 19.78 -15.55
C ILE A 286 -7.22 19.99 -16.48
N GLY A 287 -6.41 21.02 -16.20
CA GLY A 287 -5.25 21.34 -16.99
C GLY A 287 -4.18 20.24 -16.98
N ASN A 288 -3.50 20.03 -18.13
CA ASN A 288 -2.52 18.97 -18.32
C ASN A 288 -1.36 19.04 -17.32
N SER A 289 -0.96 20.26 -16.90
CA SER A 289 0.10 20.45 -15.90
C SER A 289 -0.30 19.87 -14.53
N THR A 290 -1.53 20.11 -14.10
CA THR A 290 -2.06 19.58 -12.84
C THR A 290 -2.21 18.07 -12.91
N VAL A 291 -2.83 17.54 -13.98
CA VAL A 291 -3.02 16.09 -14.15
C VAL A 291 -1.67 15.37 -14.22
N GLY A 292 -0.75 15.89 -15.05
CA GLY A 292 0.57 15.30 -15.28
C GLY A 292 1.46 15.27 -14.04
N LEU A 293 1.23 16.18 -13.09
CA LEU A 293 1.99 16.24 -11.84
C LEU A 293 1.31 15.48 -10.71
N VAL A 294 0.02 15.75 -10.46
CA VAL A 294 -0.67 15.22 -9.28
C VAL A 294 -0.88 13.72 -9.36
N ILE A 295 -1.28 13.20 -10.53
CA ILE A 295 -1.55 11.77 -10.69
C ILE A 295 -0.30 10.92 -10.46
N PRO A 296 0.83 11.12 -11.18
CA PRO A 296 2.03 10.30 -10.97
C PRO A 296 2.60 10.43 -9.55
N THR A 297 2.59 11.64 -8.99
CA THR A 297 3.06 11.89 -7.62
C THR A 297 2.15 11.19 -6.60
N GLY A 298 0.83 11.26 -6.79
CA GLY A 298 -0.15 10.64 -5.92
C GLY A 298 -0.03 9.11 -5.87
N TYR A 299 0.39 8.48 -6.96
CA TYR A 299 0.64 7.02 -6.98
C TYR A 299 1.73 6.56 -6.01
N SER A 300 2.60 7.46 -5.58
CA SER A 300 3.65 7.18 -4.60
C SER A 300 3.37 7.78 -3.22
N PHE A 301 2.63 8.89 -3.15
CA PHE A 301 2.47 9.68 -1.92
C PHE A 301 1.06 9.72 -1.35
N ASN A 302 0.02 9.39 -2.14
CA ASN A 302 -1.39 9.43 -1.71
C ASN A 302 -2.03 8.04 -1.80
N LEU A 303 -1.70 7.18 -0.87
CA LEU A 303 -2.15 5.78 -0.84
C LEU A 303 -3.15 5.56 0.30
N ASP A 304 -4.32 6.22 0.20
CA ASP A 304 -5.35 6.25 1.25
C ASP A 304 -5.83 4.85 1.67
N GLY A 305 -6.18 4.01 0.68
CA GLY A 305 -6.63 2.64 0.94
C GLY A 305 -5.53 1.75 1.52
N PHE A 306 -4.27 2.01 1.14
CA PHE A 306 -3.12 1.34 1.75
C PHE A 306 -2.92 1.78 3.20
N SER A 307 -3.09 3.06 3.49
CA SER A 307 -2.95 3.62 4.83
C SER A 307 -4.00 3.04 5.79
N ILE A 308 -5.26 2.92 5.35
CA ILE A 308 -6.33 2.25 6.09
C ILE A 308 -5.95 0.77 6.34
N TYR A 309 -5.50 0.08 5.29
CA TYR A 309 -5.05 -1.31 5.40
C TYR A 309 -3.95 -1.48 6.44
N LEU A 310 -2.95 -0.62 6.39
CA LEU A 310 -1.75 -0.74 7.21
C LEU A 310 -2.09 -0.71 8.71
N THR A 311 -2.87 0.28 9.14
CA THR A 311 -3.26 0.42 10.54
C THR A 311 -4.25 -0.66 10.98
N LEU A 312 -5.21 -1.05 10.14
CA LEU A 312 -6.12 -2.17 10.42
C LEU A 312 -5.36 -3.49 10.59
N ALA A 313 -4.42 -3.79 9.68
CA ALA A 313 -3.65 -5.02 9.72
C ALA A 313 -2.73 -5.10 10.95
N ILE A 314 -2.08 -3.99 11.31
CA ILE A 314 -1.19 -3.93 12.48
C ILE A 314 -1.99 -4.19 13.77
N VAL A 315 -3.11 -3.49 13.96
CA VAL A 315 -3.96 -3.67 15.17
C VAL A 315 -4.59 -5.06 15.19
N PHE A 316 -5.01 -5.58 14.03
CA PHE A 316 -5.50 -6.95 13.93
C PHE A 316 -4.45 -7.96 14.38
N ILE A 317 -3.21 -7.83 13.91
CA ILE A 317 -2.11 -8.72 14.30
C ILE A 317 -1.86 -8.61 15.81
N ALA A 318 -1.80 -7.40 16.35
CA ALA A 318 -1.60 -7.19 17.79
C ALA A 318 -2.69 -7.87 18.62
N ASN A 319 -3.96 -7.65 18.27
CA ASN A 319 -5.09 -8.26 18.97
C ASN A 319 -5.10 -9.79 18.84
N ALA A 320 -4.83 -10.33 17.63
CA ALA A 320 -4.83 -11.75 17.36
C ALA A 320 -3.68 -12.49 18.06
N THR A 321 -2.57 -11.80 18.33
CA THR A 321 -1.41 -12.34 19.06
C THR A 321 -1.45 -12.04 20.56
N GLY A 322 -2.54 -11.42 21.06
CA GLY A 322 -2.69 -11.07 22.46
C GLY A 322 -1.71 -9.98 22.94
N THR A 323 -1.19 -9.17 22.03
CA THR A 323 -0.27 -8.06 22.35
C THR A 323 -1.09 -6.83 22.75
N PRO A 324 -1.06 -6.40 24.02
CA PRO A 324 -1.77 -5.20 24.45
C PRO A 324 -1.10 -3.95 23.85
N LEU A 325 -1.89 -3.08 23.22
CA LEU A 325 -1.41 -1.82 22.69
C LEU A 325 -1.66 -0.67 23.66
N ALA A 326 -0.61 -0.01 24.13
CA ALA A 326 -0.70 1.22 24.86
C ALA A 326 -0.92 2.42 23.92
N MET A 327 -1.31 3.59 24.47
CA MET A 327 -1.50 4.81 23.67
C MET A 327 -0.19 5.23 22.96
N THR A 328 0.95 4.99 23.57
CA THR A 328 2.28 5.22 22.98
C THR A 328 2.52 4.36 21.75
N ASP A 329 2.06 3.10 21.77
CA ASP A 329 2.19 2.18 20.63
C ASP A 329 1.32 2.63 19.45
N LEU A 330 0.09 3.10 19.74
CA LEU A 330 -0.80 3.66 18.71
C LEU A 330 -0.19 4.90 18.04
N LEU A 331 0.45 5.79 18.81
CA LEU A 331 1.17 6.93 18.25
C LEU A 331 2.38 6.48 17.42
N THR A 332 3.12 5.49 17.88
CA THR A 332 4.24 4.89 17.13
C THR A 332 3.75 4.27 15.83
N ILE A 333 2.65 3.51 15.87
CA ILE A 333 2.01 2.95 14.67
C ILE A 333 1.68 4.05 13.67
N LEU A 334 1.06 5.15 14.11
CA LEU A 334 0.73 6.28 13.25
C LEU A 334 1.96 6.92 12.62
N LEU A 335 2.97 7.27 13.42
CA LEU A 335 4.18 7.93 12.94
C LEU A 335 4.99 7.05 11.98
N VAL A 336 5.21 5.79 12.33
CA VAL A 336 5.92 4.84 11.48
C VAL A 336 5.13 4.59 10.19
N SER A 337 3.81 4.39 10.29
CA SER A 337 2.95 4.16 9.12
C SER A 337 2.89 5.37 8.20
N LEU A 338 2.91 6.59 8.73
CA LEU A 338 2.94 7.82 7.94
C LEU A 338 4.18 7.87 7.02
N ILE A 339 5.32 7.42 7.54
CA ILE A 339 6.58 7.41 6.79
C ILE A 339 6.61 6.20 5.84
N THR A 340 6.31 5.00 6.34
CA THR A 340 6.41 3.77 5.55
C THR A 340 5.36 3.67 4.45
N SER A 341 4.19 4.29 4.63
CA SER A 341 3.14 4.33 3.60
C SER A 341 3.59 4.98 2.29
N LYS A 342 4.58 5.86 2.32
CA LYS A 342 5.13 6.51 1.12
C LYS A 342 5.96 5.56 0.24
N GLY A 343 6.34 4.41 0.76
CA GLY A 343 7.07 3.37 0.02
C GLY A 343 6.17 2.38 -0.73
N ALA A 344 4.85 2.42 -0.53
CA ALA A 344 3.95 1.51 -1.19
C ALA A 344 3.74 1.90 -2.65
N HIS A 345 3.93 0.95 -3.57
CA HIS A 345 3.52 1.11 -4.97
C HIS A 345 2.28 0.25 -5.21
N GLY A 346 1.46 0.63 -6.20
CA GLY A 346 0.24 -0.10 -6.58
C GLY A 346 0.46 -1.51 -7.16
N ILE A 347 1.57 -2.16 -6.81
CA ILE A 347 1.95 -3.48 -7.29
C ILE A 347 1.51 -4.54 -6.29
N PRO A 348 0.84 -5.62 -6.74
CA PRO A 348 0.46 -6.72 -5.86
C PRO A 348 1.66 -7.28 -5.07
N GLY A 349 1.50 -7.40 -3.75
CA GLY A 349 2.52 -7.92 -2.84
C GLY A 349 3.42 -6.87 -2.19
N SER A 350 3.51 -5.63 -2.70
CA SER A 350 4.28 -4.55 -2.05
C SER A 350 3.74 -4.18 -0.66
N ALA A 351 2.44 -4.31 -0.46
CA ALA A 351 1.77 -3.99 0.79
C ALA A 351 2.23 -4.86 1.97
N LEU A 352 2.40 -6.17 1.75
CA LEU A 352 2.91 -7.10 2.76
C LEU A 352 4.35 -6.76 3.13
N VAL A 353 5.14 -6.33 2.15
CA VAL A 353 6.53 -5.89 2.37
C VAL A 353 6.57 -4.70 3.32
N ILE A 354 5.73 -3.70 3.06
CA ILE A 354 5.69 -2.49 3.88
C ILE A 354 5.03 -2.76 5.24
N LEU A 355 4.02 -3.62 5.29
CA LEU A 355 3.46 -4.08 6.55
C LEU A 355 4.53 -4.79 7.39
N ALA A 356 5.31 -5.68 6.80
CA ALA A 356 6.43 -6.34 7.49
C ALA A 356 7.47 -5.32 7.98
N ALA A 357 7.82 -4.33 7.14
CA ALA A 357 8.71 -3.24 7.49
C ALA A 357 8.18 -2.43 8.69
N THR A 358 6.89 -2.09 8.66
CA THR A 358 6.24 -1.34 9.74
C THR A 358 6.21 -2.14 11.04
N LEU A 359 5.90 -3.44 10.98
CA LEU A 359 5.91 -4.32 12.15
C LEU A 359 7.32 -4.47 12.76
N THR A 360 8.36 -4.52 11.92
CA THR A 360 9.75 -4.58 12.41
C THR A 360 10.14 -3.32 13.18
N ALA A 361 9.55 -2.18 12.84
CA ALA A 361 9.77 -0.91 13.52
C ALA A 361 8.96 -0.77 14.83
N ILE A 362 8.08 -1.73 15.14
CA ILE A 362 7.25 -1.75 16.35
C ILE A 362 7.53 -3.06 17.08
N PRO A 363 8.57 -3.11 17.93
CA PRO A 363 9.05 -4.36 18.54
C PRO A 363 7.99 -5.09 19.37
N ALA A 364 7.01 -4.37 19.88
CA ALA A 364 5.91 -4.95 20.66
C ALA A 364 5.08 -5.96 19.85
N ILE A 365 5.00 -5.80 18.52
CA ILE A 365 4.12 -6.60 17.69
C ILE A 365 4.93 -7.64 16.91
N PRO A 366 4.61 -8.93 17.01
CA PRO A 366 5.40 -9.97 16.38
C PRO A 366 5.25 -9.99 14.85
N VAL A 367 6.35 -9.83 14.13
CA VAL A 367 6.37 -9.85 12.65
C VAL A 367 5.83 -11.16 12.07
N VAL A 368 5.94 -12.26 12.82
CA VAL A 368 5.38 -13.56 12.41
C VAL A 368 3.86 -13.52 12.21
N GLY A 369 3.16 -12.59 12.88
CA GLY A 369 1.71 -12.36 12.69
C GLY A 369 1.33 -11.94 11.26
N LEU A 370 2.31 -11.53 10.42
CA LEU A 370 2.10 -11.27 9.00
C LEU A 370 1.46 -12.46 8.26
N VAL A 371 1.73 -13.69 8.71
CA VAL A 371 1.13 -14.92 8.15
C VAL A 371 -0.40 -14.86 8.18
N LEU A 372 -0.97 -14.26 9.21
CA LEU A 372 -2.42 -14.15 9.37
C LEU A 372 -3.07 -13.28 8.30
N VAL A 373 -2.39 -12.22 7.90
CA VAL A 373 -2.90 -11.27 6.91
C VAL A 373 -2.60 -11.72 5.48
N LEU A 374 -1.55 -12.51 5.27
CA LEU A 374 -1.12 -13.00 3.97
C LEU A 374 -2.26 -13.63 3.16
N ALA A 375 -3.10 -14.43 3.80
CA ALA A 375 -4.18 -15.16 3.14
C ALA A 375 -5.26 -14.24 2.55
N VAL A 376 -5.49 -13.08 3.16
CA VAL A 376 -6.53 -12.11 2.77
C VAL A 376 -5.96 -10.88 2.06
N ASP A 377 -4.62 -10.75 1.98
CA ASP A 377 -3.96 -9.58 1.41
C ASP A 377 -4.37 -9.31 -0.04
N TRP A 378 -4.57 -10.36 -0.83
CA TRP A 378 -5.04 -10.19 -2.21
C TRP A 378 -6.41 -9.53 -2.29
N PHE A 379 -7.36 -9.96 -1.46
CA PHE A 379 -8.70 -9.36 -1.43
C PHE A 379 -8.65 -7.91 -0.96
N MET A 380 -7.85 -7.65 0.06
CA MET A 380 -7.62 -6.28 0.53
C MET A 380 -6.87 -5.46 -0.52
N GLY A 381 -6.03 -6.09 -1.36
CA GLY A 381 -5.32 -5.47 -2.48
C GLY A 381 -6.24 -4.80 -3.49
N ILE A 382 -7.35 -5.43 -3.82
CA ILE A 382 -8.38 -4.86 -4.70
C ILE A 382 -8.96 -3.57 -4.09
N GLY A 383 -9.37 -3.64 -2.83
CA GLY A 383 -9.93 -2.47 -2.13
C GLY A 383 -8.91 -1.33 -1.98
N ARG A 384 -7.64 -1.67 -1.70
CA ARG A 384 -6.53 -0.69 -1.67
C ARG A 384 -6.38 0.03 -3.01
N ALA A 385 -6.29 -0.74 -4.11
CA ALA A 385 -6.08 -0.19 -5.44
C ALA A 385 -7.24 0.72 -5.89
N LEU A 386 -8.49 0.31 -5.61
CA LEU A 386 -9.68 1.11 -5.91
C LEU A 386 -9.71 2.42 -5.11
N THR A 387 -9.48 2.34 -3.80
CA THR A 387 -9.50 3.51 -2.91
C THR A 387 -8.38 4.48 -3.24
N ASN A 388 -7.15 3.99 -3.49
CA ASN A 388 -6.02 4.81 -3.90
C ASN A 388 -6.29 5.53 -5.22
N LEU A 389 -6.85 4.82 -6.22
CA LEU A 389 -7.18 5.43 -7.51
C LEU A 389 -8.20 6.54 -7.36
N ILE A 390 -9.30 6.30 -6.64
CA ILE A 390 -10.34 7.30 -6.40
C ILE A 390 -9.75 8.50 -5.64
N GLY A 391 -8.94 8.25 -4.60
CA GLY A 391 -8.26 9.29 -3.83
C GLY A 391 -7.37 10.18 -4.70
N ASN A 392 -6.56 9.58 -5.58
CA ASN A 392 -5.69 10.33 -6.50
C ASN A 392 -6.48 11.15 -7.52
N CYS A 393 -7.58 10.62 -8.04
CA CYS A 393 -8.47 11.38 -8.94
C CYS A 393 -9.15 12.55 -8.22
N VAL A 394 -9.61 12.34 -6.98
CA VAL A 394 -10.19 13.41 -6.14
C VAL A 394 -9.15 14.46 -5.80
N ALA A 395 -7.93 14.06 -5.46
CA ALA A 395 -6.80 14.97 -5.22
C ALA A 395 -6.56 15.89 -6.43
N THR A 396 -6.57 15.31 -7.64
CA THR A 396 -6.35 16.07 -8.88
C THR A 396 -7.46 17.12 -9.11
N VAL A 397 -8.71 16.77 -8.82
CA VAL A 397 -9.82 17.72 -8.86
C VAL A 397 -9.65 18.84 -7.82
N ALA A 398 -9.34 18.47 -6.57
CA ALA A 398 -9.18 19.41 -5.47
C ALA A 398 -8.05 20.40 -5.71
N ILE A 399 -6.90 19.90 -6.16
CA ILE A 399 -5.71 20.71 -6.48
C ILE A 399 -5.96 21.58 -7.71
N GLY A 400 -6.59 21.03 -8.77
CA GLY A 400 -6.99 21.79 -9.94
C GLY A 400 -7.92 22.95 -9.57
N LYS A 401 -8.89 22.72 -8.65
CA LYS A 401 -9.75 23.79 -8.12
C LYS A 401 -8.95 24.82 -7.31
N TRP A 402 -8.03 24.36 -6.46
CA TRP A 402 -7.21 25.24 -5.62
C TRP A 402 -6.23 26.10 -6.43
N GLU A 403 -5.78 25.60 -7.59
CA GLU A 403 -4.92 26.33 -8.53
C GLU A 403 -5.71 27.17 -9.54
N GLY A 404 -7.01 27.01 -9.65
CA GLY A 404 -7.83 27.60 -10.70
C GLY A 404 -7.59 26.98 -12.08
N ASP A 405 -7.07 25.75 -12.13
CA ASP A 405 -6.69 25.02 -13.34
C ASP A 405 -7.73 23.92 -13.67
N ILE A 406 -9.01 24.21 -13.44
CA ILE A 406 -10.15 23.36 -13.80
C ILE A 406 -11.30 24.16 -14.35
N ASP A 407 -11.82 23.74 -15.51
CA ASP A 407 -13.08 24.26 -16.07
C ASP A 407 -14.28 23.60 -15.40
N MET A 408 -14.85 24.30 -14.43
CA MET A 408 -15.97 23.80 -13.61
C MET A 408 -17.26 23.61 -14.40
N GLU A 409 -17.50 24.42 -15.44
CA GLU A 409 -18.69 24.28 -16.30
C GLU A 409 -18.59 22.99 -17.12
N ARG A 410 -17.45 22.79 -17.75
CA ARG A 410 -17.13 21.55 -18.48
C ARG A 410 -17.21 20.33 -17.56
N ALA A 411 -16.62 20.39 -16.36
CA ALA A 411 -16.64 19.30 -15.40
C ALA A 411 -18.06 18.89 -15.02
N ASN A 412 -18.93 19.86 -14.74
CA ASN A 412 -20.34 19.60 -14.44
C ASN A 412 -21.10 19.02 -15.64
N ASN A 413 -20.86 19.50 -16.85
CA ASN A 413 -21.51 19.01 -18.08
C ASN A 413 -21.07 17.57 -18.39
N VAL A 414 -19.79 17.23 -18.21
CA VAL A 414 -19.25 15.88 -18.37
C VAL A 414 -19.86 14.92 -17.35
N LEU A 415 -19.89 15.29 -16.06
CA LEU A 415 -20.47 14.47 -15.01
C LEU A 415 -21.99 14.32 -15.10
N ALA A 416 -22.68 15.29 -15.70
CA ALA A 416 -24.11 15.20 -16.03
C ALA A 416 -24.40 14.34 -17.28
N GLY A 417 -23.37 13.83 -17.96
CA GLY A 417 -23.51 13.01 -19.16
C GLY A 417 -23.84 13.79 -20.45
N LYS A 418 -23.78 15.13 -20.42
CA LYS A 418 -24.05 15.98 -21.58
C LYS A 418 -22.90 15.98 -22.60
N GLN A 419 -21.69 15.66 -22.17
CA GLN A 419 -20.49 15.51 -23.01
C GLN A 419 -19.92 14.13 -22.78
N GLY A 420 -20.17 13.20 -23.71
CA GLY A 420 -19.70 11.82 -23.62
C GLY A 420 -18.21 11.72 -23.96
N TYR A 421 -17.48 10.92 -23.19
CA TYR A 421 -16.12 10.52 -23.55
C TYR A 421 -16.21 9.43 -24.63
N SER A 422 -15.79 9.75 -25.88
CA SER A 422 -15.77 8.77 -26.97
C SER A 422 -14.47 7.97 -26.96
N PHE A 423 -14.59 6.63 -27.01
CA PHE A 423 -13.46 5.71 -27.13
C PHE A 423 -12.64 5.94 -28.42
N ALA A 424 -13.24 6.56 -29.47
CA ALA A 424 -12.56 6.91 -30.72
C ALA A 424 -11.49 7.99 -30.56
N GLN A 425 -11.60 8.84 -29.54
CA GLN A 425 -10.57 9.83 -29.19
C GLN A 425 -9.32 9.19 -28.53
N ARG A 426 -9.31 7.87 -28.32
CA ARG A 426 -8.18 7.12 -27.75
C ARG A 426 -7.00 6.97 -28.68
N LYS A 427 -7.09 7.27 -29.98
CA LYS A 427 -6.07 6.97 -31.00
C LYS A 427 -5.35 8.19 -31.59
N GLY A 428 -5.44 9.36 -30.98
CA GLY A 428 -4.62 10.49 -31.43
C GLY A 428 -3.20 10.41 -30.84
N PRO A 429 -2.12 10.55 -31.68
CA PRO A 429 -0.79 10.72 -31.15
C PRO A 429 -0.73 12.04 -30.39
N VAL A 430 -0.01 12.04 -29.26
CA VAL A 430 0.48 13.29 -28.67
C VAL A 430 1.41 13.91 -29.72
N ALA A 431 0.90 14.83 -30.51
CA ALA A 431 1.71 15.63 -31.39
C ALA A 431 2.56 16.53 -30.49
N HIS A 432 3.83 16.19 -30.35
CA HIS A 432 4.84 17.16 -30.03
C HIS A 432 4.82 18.20 -31.19
N GLN A 433 4.11 19.31 -30.99
CA GLN A 433 4.42 20.50 -31.70
C GLN A 433 5.78 21.00 -31.18
N GLN A 434 6.83 20.53 -31.84
CA GLN A 434 8.08 21.27 -31.94
C GLN A 434 7.74 22.44 -32.87
N GLU A 435 7.52 23.62 -32.31
CA GLU A 435 7.76 24.87 -33.04
C GLU A 435 9.20 25.31 -32.79
N PHE A 436 9.87 25.55 -33.90
CA PHE A 436 11.25 26.01 -34.07
C PHE A 436 11.52 27.33 -33.31
#